data_71231c608b5cccbd92a871ccb7bd965c
#
_entry.id   71231c608b5cccbd92a871ccb7bd965c
#
_cell.length_a   1.000
_cell.length_b   1.000
_cell.length_c   1.000
_cell.angle_alpha   90.00
_cell.angle_beta   90.00
_cell.angle_gamma   90.00
#
_symmetry.space_group_name_H-M   'P 1'
#
loop_
_entity.id
_entity.type
_entity.pdbx_description
1 polymer ?
#
loop_
_entity_poly.entity_id
_entity_poly.type
_entity_poly.pdbx_seq_one_letter_code
_entity_poly.pdbx_strand_id
1 'polypeptide(L)'
;GVELRTSHAHKVEVNLTAAQRADVAKRFQDSKVQLMGLGSAFDYHTPDQAKLRQDIAATKEYIVLAQDVGATGVKVCPNAFPKEVPQEKTIEQIGRALRELGAFARDHGQVIRLEGHGNGTSLPPNIKRMLDVADHPSVGACWNSNSTDLSGQGWDYNFDLLKDKIFA
;
A
#
# COMPACT_ATOMS: atom_id res chain seq x y z
N GLY A 1 10.05 3.91 -14.10
CA GLY A 1 10.05 4.11 -12.65
C GLY A 1 10.53 2.90 -11.89
N VAL A 2 10.86 3.09 -10.62
CA VAL A 2 11.22 2.01 -9.69
C VAL A 2 10.46 2.19 -8.38
N GLU A 3 10.22 1.09 -7.69
CA GLU A 3 9.76 1.06 -6.30
C GLU A 3 10.91 0.53 -5.44
N LEU A 4 11.22 1.17 -4.33
CA LEU A 4 12.21 0.70 -3.38
C LEU A 4 11.52 -0.17 -2.32
N ARG A 5 11.86 -1.46 -2.29
CA ARG A 5 11.35 -2.38 -1.27
C ARG A 5 11.98 -2.06 0.08
N THR A 6 11.18 -1.92 1.13
CA THR A 6 11.66 -1.74 2.51
C THR A 6 12.50 -2.94 2.99
N SER A 7 13.37 -2.72 3.96
CA SER A 7 14.27 -3.73 4.53
C SER A 7 15.18 -4.41 3.50
N HIS A 8 15.75 -3.62 2.59
CA HIS A 8 16.56 -4.12 1.48
C HIS A 8 17.98 -3.53 1.45
N ALA A 9 18.83 -4.07 0.57
CA ALA A 9 20.27 -3.73 0.49
C ALA A 9 20.58 -2.25 0.20
N HIS A 10 19.66 -1.48 -0.43
CA HIS A 10 19.82 -0.05 -0.67
C HIS A 10 19.73 0.81 0.60
N LYS A 11 19.20 0.26 1.72
CA LYS A 11 19.12 0.90 3.05
C LYS A 11 18.38 2.25 3.09
N VAL A 12 17.42 2.47 2.17
CA VAL A 12 16.53 3.63 2.25
C VAL A 12 15.42 3.28 3.24
N GLU A 13 15.60 3.71 4.50
CA GLU A 13 14.79 3.30 5.64
C GLU A 13 14.48 4.50 6.54
N VAL A 14 13.52 4.35 7.45
CA VAL A 14 13.02 5.43 8.32
C VAL A 14 14.09 6.03 9.24
N ASN A 15 15.16 5.28 9.55
CA ASN A 15 16.25 5.73 10.38
C ASN A 15 17.27 6.64 9.65
N LEU A 16 17.10 6.92 8.37
CA LEU A 16 17.94 7.87 7.65
C LEU A 16 17.78 9.27 8.23
N THR A 17 18.91 9.99 8.37
CA THR A 17 18.93 11.40 8.73
C THR A 17 18.33 12.27 7.59
N ALA A 18 17.92 13.49 7.90
CA ALA A 18 17.39 14.42 6.89
C ALA A 18 18.38 14.63 5.72
N ALA A 19 19.68 14.73 6.01
CA ALA A 19 20.72 14.89 4.98
C ALA A 19 20.81 13.66 4.07
N GLN A 20 20.70 12.44 4.62
CA GLN A 20 20.72 11.21 3.85
C GLN A 20 19.45 11.07 2.98
N ARG A 21 18.26 11.45 3.49
CA ARG A 21 17.01 11.48 2.72
C ARG A 21 17.11 12.46 1.55
N ALA A 22 17.67 13.66 1.79
CA ALA A 22 17.91 14.65 0.74
C ALA A 22 18.89 14.14 -0.33
N ASP A 23 19.96 13.40 0.04
CA ASP A 23 20.89 12.78 -0.91
C ASP A 23 20.16 11.73 -1.79
N VAL A 24 19.30 10.89 -1.19
CA VAL A 24 18.47 9.94 -1.96
C VAL A 24 17.59 10.70 -2.95
N ALA A 25 16.84 11.70 -2.50
CA ALA A 25 15.97 12.50 -3.36
C ALA A 25 16.77 13.11 -4.52
N LYS A 26 17.93 13.70 -4.23
CA LYS A 26 18.80 14.32 -5.24
C LYS A 26 19.28 13.28 -6.27
N ARG A 27 19.67 12.08 -5.87
CA ARG A 27 20.10 11.02 -6.81
C ARG A 27 19.00 10.65 -7.81
N PHE A 28 17.74 10.58 -7.37
CA PHE A 28 16.63 10.35 -8.28
C PHE A 28 16.34 11.57 -9.17
N GLN A 29 16.40 12.78 -8.64
CA GLN A 29 16.24 14.02 -9.43
C GLN A 29 17.32 14.16 -10.52
N ASP A 30 18.57 13.81 -10.22
CA ASP A 30 19.70 13.89 -11.16
C ASP A 30 19.68 12.72 -12.18
N SER A 31 18.83 11.71 -11.97
CA SER A 31 18.70 10.55 -12.86
C SER A 31 17.48 10.67 -13.77
N LYS A 32 17.40 9.79 -14.77
CA LYS A 32 16.19 9.62 -15.60
C LYS A 32 15.20 8.62 -15.00
N VAL A 33 15.45 8.13 -13.78
CA VAL A 33 14.64 7.12 -13.10
C VAL A 33 13.73 7.79 -12.10
N GLN A 34 12.41 7.64 -12.26
CA GLN A 34 11.43 8.12 -11.32
C GLN A 34 11.27 7.15 -10.15
N LEU A 35 11.34 7.66 -8.92
CA LEU A 35 11.00 6.90 -7.73
C LEU A 35 9.47 6.89 -7.55
N MET A 36 8.84 5.77 -7.90
CA MET A 36 7.39 5.62 -7.88
C MET A 36 6.82 5.38 -6.50
N GLY A 37 7.58 4.76 -5.60
CA GLY A 37 7.07 4.45 -4.28
C GLY A 37 8.05 3.70 -3.40
N LEU A 38 7.63 3.52 -2.14
CA LEU A 38 8.26 2.60 -1.19
C LEU A 38 7.36 1.37 -1.03
N GLY A 39 7.90 0.18 -1.34
CA GLY A 39 7.18 -1.09 -1.26
C GLY A 39 7.34 -1.71 0.12
N SER A 40 6.34 -1.60 0.98
CA SER A 40 6.34 -2.21 2.29
C SER A 40 5.65 -3.58 2.30
N ALA A 41 5.83 -4.31 3.39
CA ALA A 41 5.10 -5.54 3.70
C ALA A 41 4.12 -5.35 4.87
N PHE A 42 3.77 -4.10 5.21
CA PHE A 42 2.77 -3.84 6.24
C PHE A 42 1.41 -4.35 5.81
N ASP A 43 0.73 -4.96 6.77
CA ASP A 43 -0.61 -5.51 6.60
C ASP A 43 -1.50 -5.15 7.81
N TYR A 44 -2.81 -5.25 7.63
CA TYR A 44 -3.77 -4.79 8.64
C TYR A 44 -4.83 -5.85 8.93
N HIS A 45 -4.56 -7.13 8.60
CA HIS A 45 -5.50 -8.23 8.76
C HIS A 45 -5.48 -8.85 10.17
N THR A 46 -4.44 -8.57 10.95
CA THR A 46 -4.25 -9.19 12.28
C THR A 46 -5.39 -8.89 13.25
N PRO A 47 -5.89 -9.89 14.03
CA PRO A 47 -6.85 -9.64 15.10
C PRO A 47 -6.22 -8.95 16.32
N ASP A 48 -4.89 -8.97 16.45
CA ASP A 48 -4.16 -8.25 17.51
C ASP A 48 -4.19 -6.73 17.26
N GLN A 49 -4.98 -6.03 18.06
CA GLN A 49 -5.16 -4.59 17.93
C GLN A 49 -3.91 -3.78 18.31
N ALA A 50 -3.02 -4.31 19.14
CA ALA A 50 -1.76 -3.64 19.45
C ALA A 50 -0.81 -3.69 18.23
N LYS A 51 -0.70 -4.87 17.60
CA LYS A 51 0.06 -5.05 16.36
C LYS A 51 -0.51 -4.20 15.22
N LEU A 52 -1.84 -4.18 15.05
CA LEU A 52 -2.49 -3.34 14.04
C LEU A 52 -2.11 -1.86 14.20
N ARG A 53 -2.20 -1.33 15.41
CA ARG A 53 -1.80 0.07 15.68
C ARG A 53 -0.31 0.31 15.41
N GLN A 54 0.54 -0.65 15.76
CA GLN A 54 1.98 -0.57 15.48
C GLN A 54 2.25 -0.52 13.96
N ASP A 55 1.58 -1.34 13.16
CA ASP A 55 1.76 -1.37 11.71
C ASP A 55 1.23 -0.09 11.05
N ILE A 56 0.11 0.45 11.53
CA ILE A 56 -0.39 1.76 11.08
C ILE A 56 0.62 2.86 11.40
N ALA A 57 1.17 2.89 12.63
CA ALA A 57 2.17 3.89 13.03
C ALA A 57 3.45 3.78 12.18
N ALA A 58 3.97 2.57 12.00
CA ALA A 58 5.14 2.33 11.16
C ALA A 58 4.90 2.75 9.70
N THR A 59 3.70 2.48 9.15
CA THR A 59 3.35 2.94 7.80
C THR A 59 3.37 4.46 7.68
N LYS A 60 2.91 5.19 8.71
CA LYS A 60 3.00 6.67 8.73
C LYS A 60 4.44 7.17 8.67
N GLU A 61 5.38 6.50 9.33
CA GLU A 61 6.81 6.83 9.22
C GLU A 61 7.34 6.65 7.79
N TYR A 62 6.90 5.59 7.09
CA TYR A 62 7.25 5.39 5.68
C TYR A 62 6.57 6.38 4.73
N ILE A 63 5.38 6.90 5.06
CA ILE A 63 4.74 7.98 4.30
C ILE A 63 5.61 9.26 4.37
N VAL A 64 6.11 9.60 5.56
CA VAL A 64 7.03 10.74 5.73
C VAL A 64 8.34 10.50 4.98
N LEU A 65 8.92 9.28 5.09
CA LEU A 65 10.12 8.93 4.33
C LEU A 65 9.87 9.05 2.82
N ALA A 66 8.73 8.57 2.32
CA ALA A 66 8.38 8.68 0.89
C ALA A 66 8.34 10.13 0.41
N GLN A 67 7.75 11.04 1.20
CA GLN A 67 7.78 12.47 0.93
C GLN A 67 9.22 13.01 0.85
N ASP A 68 10.04 12.70 1.85
CA ASP A 68 11.40 13.23 1.98
C ASP A 68 12.34 12.76 0.87
N VAL A 69 12.17 11.53 0.36
CA VAL A 69 13.00 10.97 -0.72
C VAL A 69 12.44 11.23 -2.12
N GLY A 70 11.30 11.92 -2.23
CA GLY A 70 10.67 12.26 -3.51
C GLY A 70 9.91 11.12 -4.18
N ALA A 71 9.49 10.12 -3.41
CA ALA A 71 8.55 9.08 -3.88
C ALA A 71 7.12 9.62 -3.94
N THR A 72 6.22 8.90 -4.61
CA THR A 72 4.82 9.31 -4.80
C THR A 72 3.82 8.53 -3.95
N GLY A 73 4.27 7.58 -3.11
CA GLY A 73 3.39 6.83 -2.24
C GLY A 73 4.04 5.62 -1.59
N VAL A 74 3.24 4.93 -0.79
CA VAL A 74 3.64 3.71 -0.08
C VAL A 74 2.71 2.57 -0.48
N LYS A 75 3.30 1.43 -0.85
CA LYS A 75 2.57 0.19 -1.10
C LYS A 75 2.44 -0.63 0.18
N VAL A 76 1.26 -1.21 0.38
CA VAL A 76 0.91 -2.07 1.51
C VAL A 76 0.15 -3.30 1.02
N CYS A 77 0.08 -4.36 1.82
CA CYS A 77 -0.51 -5.63 1.45
C CYS A 77 -1.64 -6.03 2.40
N PRO A 78 -2.71 -6.71 1.95
CA PRO A 78 -3.75 -7.23 2.83
C PRO A 78 -3.39 -8.58 3.47
N ASN A 79 -2.53 -9.36 2.86
CA ASN A 79 -1.92 -10.66 3.19
C ASN A 79 -2.87 -11.84 3.43
N ALA A 80 -3.84 -11.80 4.34
CA ALA A 80 -4.63 -12.98 4.67
C ALA A 80 -6.01 -12.67 5.28
N PHE A 81 -6.85 -13.70 5.31
CA PHE A 81 -8.03 -13.76 6.18
C PHE A 81 -7.73 -14.71 7.35
N PRO A 82 -7.63 -14.23 8.61
CA PRO A 82 -7.48 -15.08 9.77
C PRO A 82 -8.67 -16.04 9.90
N LYS A 83 -8.40 -17.32 10.17
CA LYS A 83 -9.43 -18.37 10.20
C LYS A 83 -10.51 -18.14 11.26
N GLU A 84 -10.12 -17.52 12.38
CA GLU A 84 -10.96 -17.25 13.54
C GLU A 84 -11.78 -15.96 13.42
N VAL A 85 -11.55 -15.16 12.37
CA VAL A 85 -12.25 -13.88 12.16
C VAL A 85 -13.11 -13.95 10.90
N PRO A 86 -14.38 -13.56 10.94
CA PRO A 86 -15.20 -13.46 9.72
C PRO A 86 -14.52 -12.54 8.69
N GLN A 87 -14.49 -12.96 7.42
CA GLN A 87 -13.85 -12.22 6.33
C GLN A 87 -14.33 -10.76 6.24
N GLU A 88 -15.63 -10.55 6.45
CA GLU A 88 -16.25 -9.21 6.44
C GLU A 88 -15.60 -8.27 7.46
N LYS A 89 -15.34 -8.76 8.68
CA LYS A 89 -14.69 -7.96 9.72
C LYS A 89 -13.24 -7.63 9.36
N THR A 90 -12.55 -8.57 8.72
CA THR A 90 -11.18 -8.34 8.25
C THR A 90 -11.15 -7.30 7.13
N ILE A 91 -12.07 -7.38 6.16
CA ILE A 91 -12.21 -6.39 5.08
C ILE A 91 -12.48 -5.01 5.66
N GLU A 92 -13.42 -4.92 6.61
CA GLU A 92 -13.76 -3.66 7.27
C GLU A 92 -12.56 -3.09 8.04
N GLN A 93 -11.82 -3.92 8.78
CA GLN A 93 -10.63 -3.51 9.53
C GLN A 93 -9.54 -2.97 8.60
N ILE A 94 -9.22 -3.70 7.52
CA ILE A 94 -8.23 -3.26 6.53
C ILE A 94 -8.69 -1.95 5.89
N GLY A 95 -9.93 -1.84 5.44
CA GLY A 95 -10.44 -0.63 4.83
C GLY A 95 -10.40 0.59 5.75
N ARG A 96 -10.72 0.42 7.04
CA ARG A 96 -10.59 1.50 8.05
C ARG A 96 -9.14 1.94 8.26
N ALA A 97 -8.20 0.98 8.33
CA ALA A 97 -6.77 1.29 8.42
C ALA A 97 -6.29 2.06 7.19
N LEU A 98 -6.71 1.63 6.00
CA LEU A 98 -6.40 2.32 4.75
C LEU A 98 -6.98 3.75 4.70
N ARG A 99 -8.21 3.98 5.20
CA ARG A 99 -8.80 5.31 5.30
C ARG A 99 -7.96 6.23 6.19
N GLU A 100 -7.55 5.76 7.37
CA GLU A 100 -6.70 6.52 8.29
C GLU A 100 -5.36 6.87 7.64
N LEU A 101 -4.72 5.88 7.00
CA LEU A 101 -3.46 6.07 6.30
C LEU A 101 -3.60 6.98 5.07
N GLY A 102 -4.72 6.88 4.35
CA GLY A 102 -5.03 7.75 3.22
C GLY A 102 -5.16 9.22 3.62
N ALA A 103 -5.81 9.50 4.75
CA ALA A 103 -5.90 10.85 5.28
C ALA A 103 -4.52 11.41 5.65
N PHE A 104 -3.70 10.62 6.35
CA PHE A 104 -2.33 11.00 6.67
C PHE A 104 -1.46 11.17 5.41
N ALA A 105 -1.57 10.26 4.45
CA ALA A 105 -0.84 10.33 3.18
C ALA A 105 -1.17 11.60 2.38
N ARG A 106 -2.47 11.96 2.30
CA ARG A 106 -2.89 13.21 1.65
C ARG A 106 -2.19 14.43 2.23
N ASP A 107 -2.12 14.52 3.56
CA ASP A 107 -1.52 15.67 4.24
C ASP A 107 0.00 15.77 3.99
N HIS A 108 0.61 14.68 3.50
CA HIS A 108 2.02 14.59 3.07
C HIS A 108 2.20 14.56 1.55
N GLY A 109 1.15 14.82 0.76
CA GLY A 109 1.22 14.75 -0.70
C GLY A 109 1.48 13.36 -1.27
N GLN A 110 1.15 12.31 -0.50
CA GLN A 110 1.40 10.92 -0.82
C GLN A 110 0.11 10.15 -1.06
N VAL A 111 0.23 8.93 -1.60
CA VAL A 111 -0.88 7.97 -1.73
C VAL A 111 -0.54 6.62 -1.10
N ILE A 112 -1.57 5.88 -0.72
CA ILE A 112 -1.47 4.48 -0.31
C ILE A 112 -1.92 3.60 -1.47
N ARG A 113 -1.13 2.57 -1.78
CA ARG A 113 -1.40 1.59 -2.84
C ARG A 113 -1.58 0.21 -2.22
N LEU A 114 -2.80 -0.32 -2.26
CA LEU A 114 -3.09 -1.67 -1.79
C LEU A 114 -2.75 -2.68 -2.88
N GLU A 115 -1.73 -3.50 -2.65
CA GLU A 115 -1.34 -4.58 -3.56
C GLU A 115 -2.27 -5.78 -3.42
N GLY A 116 -2.71 -6.36 -4.52
CA GLY A 116 -3.43 -7.63 -4.54
C GLY A 116 -2.52 -8.78 -4.13
N HIS A 117 -2.45 -9.07 -2.83
CA HIS A 117 -1.56 -10.08 -2.25
C HIS A 117 -2.29 -10.95 -1.22
N GLY A 118 -1.86 -12.22 -1.10
CA GLY A 118 -2.36 -13.15 -0.08
C GLY A 118 -3.55 -14.01 -0.49
N ASN A 119 -3.78 -15.07 0.28
CA ASN A 119 -4.84 -16.04 -0.01
C ASN A 119 -6.23 -15.41 0.26
N GLY A 120 -7.05 -15.37 -0.78
CA GLY A 120 -8.38 -14.76 -0.77
C GLY A 120 -8.36 -13.23 -0.77
N THR A 121 -7.40 -12.60 -0.12
CA THR A 121 -7.23 -11.15 -0.08
C THR A 121 -6.72 -10.56 -1.39
N SER A 122 -6.05 -11.37 -2.24
CA SER A 122 -5.64 -10.96 -3.59
C SER A 122 -6.78 -10.97 -4.61
N LEU A 123 -7.94 -11.53 -4.29
CA LEU A 123 -9.08 -11.54 -5.21
C LEU A 123 -9.57 -10.11 -5.48
N PRO A 124 -9.69 -9.68 -6.76
CA PRO A 124 -10.09 -8.32 -7.10
C PRO A 124 -11.42 -7.87 -6.46
N PRO A 125 -12.46 -8.70 -6.30
CA PRO A 125 -13.66 -8.31 -5.56
C PRO A 125 -13.39 -7.98 -4.09
N ASN A 126 -12.46 -8.66 -3.43
CA ASN A 126 -12.12 -8.36 -2.04
C ASN A 126 -11.27 -7.09 -1.92
N ILE A 127 -10.32 -6.87 -2.86
CA ILE A 127 -9.60 -5.59 -2.98
C ILE A 127 -10.59 -4.43 -3.16
N LYS A 128 -11.55 -4.57 -4.09
CA LYS A 128 -12.59 -3.54 -4.31
C LYS A 128 -13.34 -3.20 -3.02
N ARG A 129 -13.75 -4.21 -2.26
CA ARG A 129 -14.49 -4.02 -1.00
C ARG A 129 -13.64 -3.31 0.07
N MET A 130 -12.34 -3.65 0.18
CA MET A 130 -11.42 -2.93 1.08
C MET A 130 -11.29 -1.46 0.67
N LEU A 131 -11.16 -1.17 -0.63
CA LEU A 131 -11.09 0.18 -1.17
C LEU A 131 -12.41 0.95 -0.98
N ASP A 132 -13.57 0.29 -1.09
CA ASP A 132 -14.88 0.90 -0.84
C ASP A 132 -15.05 1.28 0.64
N VAL A 133 -14.60 0.43 1.57
CA VAL A 133 -14.58 0.76 3.00
C VAL A 133 -13.61 1.90 3.28
N ALA A 134 -12.45 1.93 2.63
CA ALA A 134 -11.48 3.02 2.77
C ALA A 134 -12.09 4.35 2.31
N ASP A 135 -12.77 4.36 1.16
CA ASP A 135 -13.47 5.50 0.59
C ASP A 135 -12.66 6.81 0.71
N HIS A 136 -11.42 6.78 0.19
CA HIS A 136 -10.51 7.92 0.32
C HIS A 136 -9.75 8.17 -0.99
N PRO A 137 -9.65 9.43 -1.47
CA PRO A 137 -9.03 9.75 -2.77
C PRO A 137 -7.53 9.46 -2.82
N SER A 138 -6.84 9.39 -1.70
CA SER A 138 -5.41 9.03 -1.62
C SER A 138 -5.19 7.54 -1.34
N VAL A 139 -6.21 6.68 -1.55
CA VAL A 139 -6.10 5.23 -1.43
C VAL A 139 -6.54 4.59 -2.73
N GLY A 140 -5.68 3.77 -3.31
CA GLY A 140 -5.97 3.05 -4.54
C GLY A 140 -5.31 1.67 -4.58
N ALA A 141 -5.48 0.98 -5.70
CA ALA A 141 -4.88 -0.33 -5.93
C ALA A 141 -3.49 -0.20 -6.56
N CYS A 142 -2.59 -1.09 -6.17
CA CYS A 142 -1.43 -1.47 -6.95
C CYS A 142 -1.79 -2.75 -7.70
N TRP A 143 -1.98 -2.63 -9.02
CA TRP A 143 -2.30 -3.78 -9.86
C TRP A 143 -1.00 -4.44 -10.33
N ASN A 144 -0.76 -5.64 -9.86
CA ASN A 144 0.31 -6.50 -10.37
C ASN A 144 -0.32 -7.79 -10.94
N SER A 145 0.37 -8.43 -11.88
CA SER A 145 -0.17 -9.61 -12.56
C SER A 145 -0.25 -10.81 -11.60
N ASN A 146 -1.46 -11.17 -11.21
CA ASN A 146 -1.74 -12.33 -10.38
C ASN A 146 -2.63 -13.34 -11.14
N SER A 147 -2.50 -14.63 -10.84
CA SER A 147 -3.42 -15.64 -11.36
C SER A 147 -4.88 -15.40 -10.93
N THR A 148 -5.07 -14.74 -9.79
CA THR A 148 -6.40 -14.36 -9.28
C THR A 148 -7.11 -13.33 -10.15
N ASP A 149 -6.39 -12.57 -10.99
CA ASP A 149 -6.98 -11.61 -11.93
C ASP A 149 -7.83 -12.29 -13.01
N LEU A 150 -7.55 -13.58 -13.27
CA LEU A 150 -8.30 -14.40 -14.21
C LEU A 150 -9.44 -15.21 -13.54
N SER A 151 -9.59 -15.10 -12.22
CA SER A 151 -10.56 -15.90 -11.45
C SER A 151 -11.98 -15.33 -11.53
N GLY A 152 -12.96 -16.15 -11.11
CA GLY A 152 -14.36 -15.74 -11.05
C GLY A 152 -14.94 -15.42 -12.42
N GLN A 153 -15.28 -14.17 -12.68
CA GLN A 153 -15.85 -13.70 -13.95
C GLN A 153 -14.78 -13.30 -15.00
N GLY A 154 -13.51 -13.54 -14.71
CA GLY A 154 -12.40 -13.35 -15.63
C GLY A 154 -11.80 -11.92 -15.61
N TRP A 155 -10.80 -11.73 -16.49
CA TRP A 155 -9.97 -10.53 -16.55
C TRP A 155 -10.78 -9.24 -16.73
N ASP A 156 -11.64 -9.19 -17.76
CA ASP A 156 -12.35 -7.95 -18.10
C ASP A 156 -13.20 -7.45 -16.93
N TYR A 157 -13.93 -8.36 -16.29
CA TYR A 157 -14.71 -8.02 -15.10
C TYR A 157 -13.82 -7.52 -13.96
N ASN A 158 -12.75 -8.24 -13.65
CA ASN A 158 -11.86 -7.90 -12.54
C ASN A 158 -11.13 -6.56 -12.78
N PHE A 159 -10.72 -6.29 -14.02
CA PHE A 159 -10.12 -5.01 -14.40
C PHE A 159 -11.14 -3.86 -14.30
N ASP A 160 -12.34 -4.04 -14.88
CA ASP A 160 -13.40 -3.01 -14.82
C ASP A 160 -13.80 -2.66 -13.38
N LEU A 161 -13.73 -3.65 -12.48
CA LEU A 161 -14.03 -3.46 -11.06
C LEU A 161 -13.05 -2.49 -10.36
N LEU A 162 -11.79 -2.46 -10.79
CA LEU A 162 -10.71 -1.73 -10.10
C LEU A 162 -10.13 -0.57 -10.92
N LYS A 163 -10.34 -0.50 -12.23
CA LYS A 163 -9.64 0.42 -13.15
C LYS A 163 -9.62 1.89 -12.68
N ASP A 164 -10.72 2.38 -12.11
CA ASP A 164 -10.83 3.77 -11.65
C ASP A 164 -10.09 4.03 -10.31
N LYS A 165 -9.57 2.98 -9.70
CA LYS A 165 -8.82 3.03 -8.44
C LYS A 165 -7.38 2.54 -8.58
N ILE A 166 -6.93 2.19 -9.79
CA ILE A 166 -5.55 1.77 -10.03
C ILE A 166 -4.64 3.00 -10.00
N PHE A 167 -3.66 3.00 -9.10
CA PHE A 167 -2.66 4.06 -8.95
C PHE A 167 -1.26 3.62 -9.44
N ALA A 168 -1.03 2.32 -9.59
CA ALA A 168 0.20 1.74 -10.14
C ALA A 168 -0.06 0.29 -10.60
#